data_73f00a6b3696e45b12a647f4be069831
#
_entry.id   73f00a6b3696e45b12a647f4be069831
#
_cell.length_a   1.000
_cell.length_b   1.000
_cell.length_c   1.000
_cell.angle_alpha   90.00
_cell.angle_beta   90.00
_cell.angle_gamma   90.00
#
_symmetry.space_group_name_H-M   'P 1'
#
loop_
_entity.id
_entity.type
_entity.pdbx_description
1 polymer ?
#
loop_
_entity_poly.entity_id
_entity_poly.type
_entity_poly.pdbx_seq_one_letter_code
_entity_poly.pdbx_strand_id
1 'polypeptide(L)'
;MRAAIITEPGSLAVGDRPDPEPAPDGVVVRVGACGICGTDLHIADGEFPPSPYPLVPGHEFAGTVTAVGDRAPGGLRPGDRVAVDPSLFCGHCGYCRAGRGNLCANWGAIGDTVDGAFAEYVAVPAANCYRIPDSMSMREGALVEPLSCAVHGVRRIGVEAGERFLVVGAGTMGLLLQQLLQRSGAHVTVVDRNTRRLAIAADLGAGATASDTSDLGDERFDAAVDVTGAPQAIEAAFDSLRRGGRLLVFGVAEDTARVSLSPFRVYNDEITVVGSMAVLHSFGAAVDLIGSGAVETAPLLTDALPLEKFPEALSMMRSGAGVKIQVVPDENA
;
A
#
# COMPACT_ATOMS: atom_id res chain seq x y z
N MET A 1 -24.48 5.31 -10.29
CA MET A 1 -23.42 4.28 -10.19
C MET A 1 -23.58 3.44 -8.93
N ARG A 2 -23.13 2.19 -8.96
CA ARG A 2 -23.03 1.33 -7.77
C ARG A 2 -21.73 1.65 -7.00
N ALA A 3 -21.81 1.61 -5.67
CA ALA A 3 -20.66 1.85 -4.79
C ALA A 3 -20.80 1.08 -3.46
N ALA A 4 -19.69 0.70 -2.86
CA ALA A 4 -19.64 0.26 -1.47
C ALA A 4 -19.57 1.49 -0.57
N ILE A 5 -20.47 1.60 0.39
CA ILE A 5 -20.66 2.78 1.22
C ILE A 5 -20.55 2.37 2.68
N ILE A 6 -19.63 2.98 3.41
CA ILE A 6 -19.58 2.90 4.87
C ILE A 6 -20.34 4.12 5.38
N THR A 7 -21.53 3.89 5.98
CA THR A 7 -22.40 4.96 6.47
C THR A 7 -22.03 5.45 7.85
N GLU A 8 -21.47 4.56 8.65
CA GLU A 8 -20.93 4.78 10.01
C GLU A 8 -20.03 3.57 10.37
N PRO A 9 -19.18 3.64 11.38
CA PRO A 9 -18.38 2.49 11.83
C PRO A 9 -19.23 1.22 12.03
N GLY A 10 -18.80 0.13 11.40
CA GLY A 10 -19.51 -1.16 11.42
C GLY A 10 -20.73 -1.27 10.49
N SER A 11 -21.10 -0.21 9.78
CA SER A 11 -22.26 -0.20 8.87
C SER A 11 -21.79 -0.03 7.42
N LEU A 12 -21.89 -1.12 6.65
CA LEU A 12 -21.43 -1.20 5.28
C LEU A 12 -22.55 -1.71 4.37
N ALA A 13 -22.77 -1.05 3.25
CA ALA A 13 -23.72 -1.49 2.22
C ALA A 13 -23.18 -1.23 0.80
N VAL A 14 -23.58 -2.05 -0.15
CA VAL A 14 -23.43 -1.74 -1.58
C VAL A 14 -24.74 -1.17 -2.08
N GLY A 15 -24.69 0.03 -2.66
CA GLY A 15 -25.89 0.76 -3.04
C GLY A 15 -25.65 1.76 -4.17
N ASP A 16 -26.71 2.49 -4.51
CA ASP A 16 -26.65 3.51 -5.56
C ASP A 16 -26.11 4.83 -5.03
N ARG A 17 -25.27 5.47 -5.83
CA ARG A 17 -24.76 6.83 -5.65
C ARG A 17 -24.93 7.61 -6.96
N PRO A 18 -25.05 8.93 -6.93
CA PRO A 18 -24.96 9.73 -8.14
C PRO A 18 -23.67 9.44 -8.91
N ASP A 19 -23.73 9.49 -10.22
CA ASP A 19 -22.52 9.42 -11.04
C ASP A 19 -21.65 10.65 -10.76
N PRO A 20 -20.32 10.50 -10.61
CA PRO A 20 -19.46 11.62 -10.36
C PRO A 20 -19.24 12.46 -11.61
N GLU A 21 -19.11 13.77 -11.42
CA GLU A 21 -18.70 14.71 -12.48
C GLU A 21 -17.23 15.14 -12.23
N PRO A 22 -16.44 15.39 -13.29
CA PRO A 22 -15.08 15.84 -13.12
C PRO A 22 -15.05 17.27 -12.62
N ALA A 23 -14.22 17.57 -11.61
CA ALA A 23 -13.84 18.94 -11.32
C ALA A 23 -13.13 19.57 -12.53
N PRO A 24 -13.07 20.91 -12.66
CA PRO A 24 -12.42 21.55 -13.81
C PRO A 24 -10.98 21.07 -14.07
N ASP A 25 -10.22 20.74 -13.02
CA ASP A 25 -8.86 20.21 -13.06
C ASP A 25 -8.77 18.69 -12.81
N GLY A 26 -9.91 18.01 -12.77
CA GLY A 26 -10.06 16.60 -12.49
C GLY A 26 -10.46 15.76 -13.71
N VAL A 27 -10.59 14.47 -13.45
CA VAL A 27 -11.12 13.47 -14.38
C VAL A 27 -12.08 12.55 -13.66
N VAL A 28 -12.93 11.86 -14.41
CA VAL A 28 -13.69 10.70 -13.94
C VAL A 28 -13.01 9.44 -14.49
N VAL A 29 -12.73 8.50 -13.60
CA VAL A 29 -12.15 7.20 -13.92
C VAL A 29 -13.22 6.13 -13.72
N ARG A 30 -13.50 5.32 -14.76
CA ARG A 30 -14.19 4.05 -14.61
C ARG A 30 -13.22 3.07 -13.97
N VAL A 31 -13.56 2.57 -12.80
CA VAL A 31 -12.69 1.68 -12.03
C VAL A 31 -12.62 0.30 -12.67
N GLY A 32 -11.41 -0.15 -13.00
CA GLY A 32 -11.16 -1.50 -13.51
C GLY A 32 -10.82 -2.50 -12.40
N ALA A 33 -10.06 -2.06 -11.39
CA ALA A 33 -9.78 -2.84 -10.19
C ALA A 33 -9.40 -1.92 -9.03
N CYS A 34 -9.78 -2.31 -7.81
CA CYS A 34 -9.40 -1.64 -6.57
C CYS A 34 -8.96 -2.68 -5.53
N GLY A 35 -7.76 -2.51 -4.96
CA GLY A 35 -7.21 -3.38 -3.92
C GLY A 35 -7.81 -3.09 -2.55
N ILE A 36 -7.97 -4.15 -1.74
CA ILE A 36 -8.31 -4.02 -0.32
C ILE A 36 -7.03 -3.94 0.51
N CYS A 37 -6.98 -2.96 1.40
CA CYS A 37 -5.88 -2.65 2.30
C CYS A 37 -6.30 -2.80 3.78
N GLY A 38 -5.33 -2.90 4.69
CA GLY A 38 -5.59 -2.82 6.13
C GLY A 38 -6.28 -1.52 6.55
N THR A 39 -5.99 -0.41 5.87
CA THR A 39 -6.64 0.89 6.08
C THR A 39 -8.16 0.82 5.87
N ASP A 40 -8.65 0.04 4.91
CA ASP A 40 -10.09 -0.12 4.68
C ASP A 40 -10.78 -0.82 5.86
N LEU A 41 -10.07 -1.73 6.56
CA LEU A 41 -10.57 -2.33 7.79
C LEU A 41 -10.64 -1.30 8.92
N HIS A 42 -9.60 -0.49 9.10
CA HIS A 42 -9.59 0.58 10.11
C HIS A 42 -10.68 1.63 9.85
N ILE A 43 -10.93 1.97 8.57
CA ILE A 43 -12.05 2.85 8.20
C ILE A 43 -13.38 2.19 8.53
N ALA A 44 -13.57 0.91 8.17
CA ALA A 44 -14.81 0.19 8.44
C ALA A 44 -15.09 0.06 9.94
N ASP A 45 -14.06 -0.05 10.78
CA ASP A 45 -14.15 -0.17 12.22
C ASP A 45 -14.19 1.18 12.95
N GLY A 46 -13.98 2.31 12.23
CA GLY A 46 -13.97 3.67 12.82
C GLY A 46 -12.66 4.02 13.53
N GLU A 47 -11.60 3.31 13.23
CA GLU A 47 -10.28 3.48 13.85
C GLU A 47 -9.35 4.42 13.05
N PHE A 48 -9.82 4.95 11.91
CA PHE A 48 -9.07 5.90 11.09
C PHE A 48 -9.67 7.32 11.23
N PRO A 49 -9.17 8.16 12.14
CA PRO A 49 -9.80 9.42 12.56
C PRO A 49 -10.11 10.44 11.46
N PRO A 50 -9.33 10.56 10.37
CA PRO A 50 -9.64 11.53 9.32
C PRO A 50 -10.86 11.19 8.47
N SER A 51 -11.37 9.93 8.52
CA SER A 51 -12.43 9.51 7.59
C SER A 51 -13.78 10.10 7.95
N PRO A 52 -14.41 10.85 7.04
CA PRO A 52 -15.80 11.29 7.20
C PRO A 52 -16.75 10.13 6.87
N TYR A 53 -17.94 10.14 7.46
CA TYR A 53 -19.01 9.22 7.08
C TYR A 53 -20.23 10.02 6.63
N PRO A 54 -21.00 9.58 5.59
CA PRO A 54 -20.76 8.37 4.77
C PRO A 54 -19.58 8.53 3.81
N LEU A 55 -18.84 7.43 3.56
CA LEU A 55 -17.68 7.38 2.69
C LEU A 55 -17.74 6.17 1.76
N VAL A 56 -17.32 6.34 0.51
CA VAL A 56 -16.92 5.26 -0.40
C VAL A 56 -15.43 5.04 -0.21
N PRO A 57 -14.96 3.91 0.35
CA PRO A 57 -13.53 3.67 0.54
C PRO A 57 -12.85 3.21 -0.76
N GLY A 58 -11.55 2.88 -0.67
CA GLY A 58 -10.74 2.32 -1.76
C GLY A 58 -9.76 3.32 -2.37
N HIS A 59 -8.47 3.10 -2.09
CA HIS A 59 -7.35 3.98 -2.45
C HIS A 59 -6.29 3.32 -3.33
N GLU A 60 -6.34 2.01 -3.54
CA GLU A 60 -5.41 1.25 -4.37
C GLU A 60 -6.08 0.88 -5.71
N PHE A 61 -6.11 1.75 -6.71
CA PHE A 61 -6.92 1.49 -7.90
C PHE A 61 -6.32 1.91 -9.23
N ALA A 62 -6.81 1.26 -10.28
CA ALA A 62 -6.58 1.63 -11.66
C ALA A 62 -7.88 1.54 -12.47
N GLY A 63 -7.92 2.27 -13.57
CA GLY A 63 -9.11 2.31 -14.41
C GLY A 63 -8.89 3.06 -15.72
N THR A 64 -10.00 3.36 -16.39
CA THR A 64 -10.02 4.07 -17.67
C THR A 64 -10.69 5.43 -17.49
N VAL A 65 -10.05 6.49 -17.96
CA VAL A 65 -10.63 7.84 -17.97
C VAL A 65 -11.87 7.88 -18.85
N THR A 66 -12.99 8.39 -18.35
CA THR A 66 -14.26 8.53 -19.08
C THR A 66 -14.66 9.97 -19.32
N ALA A 67 -14.29 10.89 -18.43
CA ALA A 67 -14.55 12.32 -18.58
C ALA A 67 -13.37 13.14 -18.07
N VAL A 68 -13.16 14.31 -18.66
CA VAL A 68 -12.03 15.19 -18.37
C VAL A 68 -12.54 16.61 -18.17
N GLY A 69 -12.15 17.26 -17.09
CA GLY A 69 -12.45 18.65 -16.82
C GLY A 69 -11.71 19.59 -17.80
N ASP A 70 -12.27 20.77 -18.02
CA ASP A 70 -11.83 21.74 -19.03
C ASP A 70 -10.45 22.34 -18.76
N ARG A 71 -9.93 22.22 -17.53
CA ARG A 71 -8.60 22.72 -17.10
C ARG A 71 -7.68 21.59 -16.61
N ALA A 72 -8.04 20.33 -16.87
CA ALA A 72 -7.28 19.18 -16.41
C ALA A 72 -5.85 19.19 -16.97
N PRO A 73 -4.80 19.13 -16.13
CA PRO A 73 -3.42 19.07 -16.57
C PRO A 73 -3.06 17.69 -17.17
N GLY A 74 -1.89 17.60 -17.82
CA GLY A 74 -1.31 16.31 -18.23
C GLY A 74 -1.85 15.74 -19.54
N GLY A 75 -2.82 16.42 -20.20
CA GLY A 75 -3.35 16.04 -21.52
C GLY A 75 -4.05 14.68 -21.54
N LEU A 76 -4.65 14.26 -20.41
CA LEU A 76 -5.49 13.07 -20.34
C LEU A 76 -6.69 13.16 -21.24
N ARG A 77 -7.14 12.01 -21.76
CA ARG A 77 -8.29 11.89 -22.67
C ARG A 77 -9.16 10.72 -22.25
N PRO A 78 -10.47 10.75 -22.57
CA PRO A 78 -11.30 9.56 -22.46
C PRO A 78 -10.65 8.37 -23.22
N GLY A 79 -10.60 7.22 -22.57
CA GLY A 79 -9.93 6.01 -23.03
C GLY A 79 -8.51 5.81 -22.48
N ASP A 80 -7.84 6.83 -21.92
CA ASP A 80 -6.55 6.65 -21.27
C ASP A 80 -6.68 5.72 -20.06
N ARG A 81 -5.76 4.76 -19.98
CA ARG A 81 -5.65 3.82 -18.86
C ARG A 81 -4.70 4.40 -17.80
N VAL A 82 -5.15 4.43 -16.55
CA VAL A 82 -4.41 5.09 -15.47
C VAL A 82 -4.42 4.27 -14.18
N ALA A 83 -3.34 4.36 -13.42
CA ALA A 83 -3.30 4.13 -11.99
C ALA A 83 -3.33 5.49 -11.29
N VAL A 84 -3.93 5.57 -10.10
CA VAL A 84 -4.15 6.84 -9.42
C VAL A 84 -3.43 6.89 -8.09
N ASP A 85 -2.59 7.90 -7.91
CA ASP A 85 -1.99 8.24 -6.61
C ASP A 85 -3.10 8.83 -5.72
N PRO A 86 -3.47 8.18 -4.61
CA PRO A 86 -4.57 8.66 -3.79
C PRO A 86 -4.21 9.90 -2.98
N SER A 87 -2.95 10.31 -2.91
CA SER A 87 -2.45 11.35 -2.02
C SER A 87 -3.04 12.72 -2.33
N LEU A 88 -3.65 13.35 -1.36
CA LEU A 88 -4.14 14.72 -1.42
C LEU A 88 -3.39 15.58 -0.42
N PHE A 89 -2.68 16.60 -0.91
CA PHE A 89 -1.93 17.51 -0.05
C PHE A 89 -2.06 18.97 -0.51
N CYS A 90 -2.03 19.89 0.44
CA CYS A 90 -2.38 21.28 0.19
C CYS A 90 -1.37 22.08 -0.66
N GLY A 91 -0.16 21.58 -0.87
CA GLY A 91 0.88 22.24 -1.66
C GLY A 91 1.56 23.46 -1.03
N HIS A 92 1.01 24.03 0.05
CA HIS A 92 1.46 25.32 0.60
C HIS A 92 1.91 25.31 2.06
N CYS A 93 1.69 24.24 2.83
CA CYS A 93 2.22 24.14 4.20
C CYS A 93 3.74 23.93 4.20
N GLY A 94 4.37 24.04 5.37
CA GLY A 94 5.83 23.90 5.51
C GLY A 94 6.34 22.55 5.00
N TYR A 95 5.62 21.47 5.25
CA TYR A 95 5.97 20.13 4.77
C TYR A 95 5.89 20.02 3.24
N CYS A 96 4.80 20.50 2.64
CA CYS A 96 4.65 20.50 1.18
C CYS A 96 5.74 21.31 0.49
N ARG A 97 6.05 22.52 1.01
CA ARG A 97 7.12 23.38 0.48
C ARG A 97 8.51 22.76 0.62
N ALA A 98 8.69 21.85 1.58
CA ALA A 98 9.91 21.07 1.77
C ALA A 98 9.94 19.77 0.94
N GLY A 99 8.97 19.56 0.00
CA GLY A 99 8.87 18.34 -0.81
C GLY A 99 8.40 17.09 -0.03
N ARG A 100 7.77 17.29 1.14
CA ARG A 100 7.31 16.23 2.04
C ARG A 100 5.78 16.22 2.12
N GLY A 101 5.12 16.11 0.95
CA GLY A 101 3.66 16.14 0.83
C GLY A 101 2.95 15.06 1.65
N ASN A 102 3.56 13.90 1.78
CA ASN A 102 3.06 12.81 2.63
C ASN A 102 2.90 13.19 4.12
N LEU A 103 3.59 14.22 4.58
CA LEU A 103 3.48 14.78 5.93
C LEU A 103 2.71 16.10 5.95
N CYS A 104 1.86 16.36 4.96
CA CYS A 104 1.08 17.59 4.85
C CYS A 104 0.26 17.83 6.12
N ALA A 105 0.25 19.08 6.60
CA ALA A 105 -0.56 19.48 7.77
C ALA A 105 -2.09 19.32 7.50
N ASN A 106 -2.49 19.36 6.21
CA ASN A 106 -3.85 19.10 5.75
C ASN A 106 -3.87 17.87 4.84
N TRP A 107 -3.26 16.80 5.31
CA TRP A 107 -3.19 15.55 4.54
C TRP A 107 -4.57 14.95 4.34
N GLY A 108 -4.79 14.40 3.15
CA GLY A 108 -5.95 13.61 2.81
C GLY A 108 -5.59 12.55 1.78
N ALA A 109 -6.51 11.64 1.53
CA ALA A 109 -6.39 10.65 0.47
C ALA A 109 -7.77 10.27 -0.10
N ILE A 110 -7.76 9.96 -1.40
CA ILE A 110 -8.90 9.39 -2.10
C ILE A 110 -9.18 8.01 -1.50
N GLY A 111 -10.42 7.76 -1.10
CA GLY A 111 -10.83 6.54 -0.43
C GLY A 111 -10.67 6.54 1.10
N ASP A 112 -10.04 7.59 1.67
CA ASP A 112 -9.84 7.71 3.12
C ASP A 112 -10.53 8.96 3.68
N THR A 113 -10.31 10.13 3.06
CA THR A 113 -10.87 11.43 3.49
C THR A 113 -11.87 12.02 2.51
N VAL A 114 -11.93 11.49 1.30
CA VAL A 114 -12.92 11.75 0.26
C VAL A 114 -13.28 10.42 -0.41
N ASP A 115 -14.42 10.37 -1.12
CA ASP A 115 -14.88 9.17 -1.81
C ASP A 115 -13.82 8.57 -2.73
N GLY A 116 -13.69 7.25 -2.69
CA GLY A 116 -12.70 6.42 -3.38
C GLY A 116 -13.30 5.47 -4.41
N ALA A 117 -12.60 4.36 -4.65
CA ALA A 117 -12.72 3.53 -5.83
C ALA A 117 -13.39 2.17 -5.61
N PHE A 118 -13.97 1.87 -4.43
CA PHE A 118 -14.91 0.74 -4.35
C PHE A 118 -16.28 1.16 -4.91
N ALA A 119 -16.26 1.59 -6.18
CA ALA A 119 -17.39 2.06 -6.98
C ALA A 119 -17.12 1.79 -8.46
N GLU A 120 -18.16 1.92 -9.30
CA GLU A 120 -17.99 1.83 -10.76
C GLU A 120 -17.18 3.00 -11.32
N TYR A 121 -17.31 4.19 -10.72
CA TYR A 121 -16.62 5.43 -11.14
C TYR A 121 -16.12 6.20 -9.94
N VAL A 122 -15.04 6.95 -10.14
CA VAL A 122 -14.49 7.88 -9.13
C VAL A 122 -14.00 9.16 -9.80
N ALA A 123 -14.29 10.32 -9.20
CA ALA A 123 -13.74 11.61 -9.63
C ALA A 123 -12.43 11.89 -8.87
N VAL A 124 -11.38 12.22 -9.60
CA VAL A 124 -10.03 12.43 -9.03
C VAL A 124 -9.35 13.63 -9.67
N PRO A 125 -8.38 14.28 -9.00
CA PRO A 125 -7.54 15.28 -9.65
C PRO A 125 -6.74 14.66 -10.79
N ALA A 126 -6.69 15.30 -11.95
CA ALA A 126 -5.97 14.78 -13.11
C ALA A 126 -4.46 14.65 -12.85
N ALA A 127 -3.90 15.51 -11.98
CA ALA A 127 -2.49 15.46 -11.57
C ALA A 127 -2.11 14.19 -10.81
N ASN A 128 -3.09 13.47 -10.24
CA ASN A 128 -2.90 12.22 -9.51
C ASN A 128 -2.90 10.99 -10.42
N CYS A 129 -3.24 11.16 -11.71
CA CYS A 129 -3.36 10.06 -12.66
C CYS A 129 -2.04 9.80 -13.39
N TYR A 130 -1.59 8.57 -13.35
CA TYR A 130 -0.40 8.08 -14.06
C TYR A 130 -0.84 7.10 -15.14
N ARG A 131 -0.52 7.39 -16.42
CA ARG A 131 -0.80 6.45 -17.50
C ARG A 131 -0.09 5.14 -17.28
N ILE A 132 -0.77 4.03 -17.48
CA ILE A 132 -0.21 2.69 -17.44
C ILE A 132 -0.12 2.11 -18.86
N PRO A 133 0.90 1.28 -19.16
CA PRO A 133 1.04 0.65 -20.47
C PRO A 133 -0.14 -0.29 -20.77
N ASP A 134 -0.44 -0.48 -22.06
CA ASP A 134 -1.53 -1.37 -22.50
C ASP A 134 -1.31 -2.83 -22.08
N SER A 135 -0.05 -3.24 -21.91
CA SER A 135 0.33 -4.58 -21.43
C SER A 135 0.04 -4.82 -19.95
N MET A 136 -0.14 -3.77 -19.15
CA MET A 136 -0.45 -3.87 -17.72
C MET A 136 -1.96 -4.05 -17.54
N SER A 137 -2.39 -5.11 -16.89
CA SER A 137 -3.81 -5.29 -16.53
C SER A 137 -4.27 -4.25 -15.50
N MET A 138 -5.59 -4.03 -15.37
CA MET A 138 -6.13 -3.14 -14.33
C MET A 138 -5.82 -3.66 -12.92
N ARG A 139 -5.79 -4.97 -12.74
CA ARG A 139 -5.42 -5.60 -11.47
C ARG A 139 -3.97 -5.31 -11.08
N GLU A 140 -3.05 -5.35 -12.02
CA GLU A 140 -1.64 -4.93 -11.81
C GLU A 140 -1.54 -3.43 -11.59
N GLY A 141 -2.32 -2.63 -12.34
CA GLY A 141 -2.39 -1.18 -12.17
C GLY A 141 -2.83 -0.78 -10.75
N ALA A 142 -3.74 -1.53 -10.13
CA ALA A 142 -4.14 -1.31 -8.74
C ALA A 142 -3.04 -1.66 -7.71
N LEU A 143 -2.02 -2.45 -8.07
CA LEU A 143 -0.84 -2.69 -7.23
C LEU A 143 0.20 -1.54 -7.28
N VAL A 144 0.04 -0.57 -8.18
CA VAL A 144 0.99 0.55 -8.29
C VAL A 144 1.03 1.36 -6.98
N GLU A 145 -0.13 1.58 -6.35
CA GLU A 145 -0.20 2.32 -5.09
C GLU A 145 0.61 1.62 -3.99
N PRO A 146 0.31 0.36 -3.59
CA PRO A 146 1.09 -0.31 -2.55
C PRO A 146 2.56 -0.49 -2.92
N LEU A 147 2.89 -0.73 -4.20
CA LEU A 147 4.28 -0.75 -4.63
C LEU A 147 4.96 0.62 -4.46
N SER A 148 4.25 1.71 -4.70
CA SER A 148 4.81 3.05 -4.49
C SER A 148 5.13 3.33 -3.03
N CYS A 149 4.30 2.85 -2.10
CA CYS A 149 4.59 2.87 -0.66
C CYS A 149 5.86 2.06 -0.34
N ALA A 150 5.99 0.86 -0.91
CA ALA A 150 7.18 0.02 -0.73
C ALA A 150 8.45 0.69 -1.28
N VAL A 151 8.38 1.32 -2.47
CA VAL A 151 9.50 2.11 -3.04
C VAL A 151 9.90 3.24 -2.10
N HIS A 152 8.92 3.96 -1.52
CA HIS A 152 9.21 4.99 -0.54
C HIS A 152 9.89 4.42 0.71
N GLY A 153 9.40 3.30 1.25
CA GLY A 153 9.99 2.60 2.38
C GLY A 153 11.45 2.21 2.15
N VAL A 154 11.76 1.62 0.98
CA VAL A 154 13.14 1.26 0.60
C VAL A 154 14.04 2.50 0.52
N ARG A 155 13.55 3.60 -0.05
CA ARG A 155 14.28 4.88 -0.07
C ARG A 155 14.52 5.45 1.34
N ARG A 156 13.59 5.21 2.27
CA ARG A 156 13.69 5.68 3.65
C ARG A 156 14.75 4.92 4.45
N ILE A 157 14.81 3.59 4.31
CA ILE A 157 15.75 2.77 5.07
C ILE A 157 17.14 2.76 4.44
N GLY A 158 17.21 2.94 3.11
CA GLY A 158 18.43 2.75 2.35
C GLY A 158 18.81 1.27 2.22
N VAL A 159 19.50 0.92 1.14
CA VAL A 159 19.97 -0.45 0.88
C VAL A 159 21.35 -0.40 0.26
N GLU A 160 22.27 -1.19 0.81
CA GLU A 160 23.56 -1.44 0.19
C GLU A 160 23.62 -2.89 -0.32
N ALA A 161 24.27 -3.11 -1.46
CA ALA A 161 24.40 -4.44 -2.02
C ALA A 161 25.16 -5.39 -1.07
N GLY A 162 24.65 -6.60 -0.88
CA GLY A 162 25.22 -7.59 0.03
C GLY A 162 24.70 -7.52 1.46
N GLU A 163 23.91 -6.50 1.83
CA GLU A 163 23.28 -6.44 3.15
C GLU A 163 22.27 -7.57 3.36
N ARG A 164 22.12 -7.96 4.60
CA ARG A 164 21.14 -8.95 5.06
C ARG A 164 19.95 -8.24 5.66
N PHE A 165 18.79 -8.42 5.05
CA PHE A 165 17.52 -7.84 5.51
C PHE A 165 16.61 -8.92 6.09
N LEU A 166 15.94 -8.58 7.18
CA LEU A 166 14.80 -9.32 7.71
C LEU A 166 13.52 -8.57 7.35
N VAL A 167 12.56 -9.25 6.73
CA VAL A 167 11.19 -8.74 6.51
C VAL A 167 10.24 -9.53 7.39
N VAL A 168 9.58 -8.86 8.33
CA VAL A 168 8.60 -9.48 9.24
C VAL A 168 7.19 -9.19 8.72
N GLY A 169 6.57 -10.23 8.17
CA GLY A 169 5.30 -10.23 7.48
C GLY A 169 5.44 -10.49 5.98
N ALA A 170 4.77 -11.53 5.45
CA ALA A 170 4.73 -11.92 4.04
C ALA A 170 3.36 -11.63 3.39
N GLY A 171 2.68 -10.57 3.82
CA GLY A 171 1.53 -10.01 3.11
C GLY A 171 1.97 -9.27 1.86
N THR A 172 1.03 -8.59 1.19
CA THR A 172 1.30 -7.80 -0.03
C THR A 172 2.52 -6.90 0.13
N MET A 173 2.57 -6.10 1.21
CA MET A 173 3.66 -5.15 1.43
C MET A 173 5.01 -5.84 1.67
N GLY A 174 5.02 -6.94 2.45
CA GLY A 174 6.25 -7.70 2.69
C GLY A 174 6.83 -8.32 1.42
N LEU A 175 5.97 -8.90 0.58
CA LEU A 175 6.40 -9.50 -0.69
C LEU A 175 6.84 -8.45 -1.73
N LEU A 176 6.25 -7.26 -1.73
CA LEU A 176 6.70 -6.14 -2.56
C LEU A 176 8.05 -5.60 -2.09
N LEU A 177 8.21 -5.39 -0.78
CA LEU A 177 9.48 -4.95 -0.17
C LEU A 177 10.58 -5.99 -0.38
N GLN A 178 10.30 -7.29 -0.19
CA GLN A 178 11.23 -8.38 -0.49
C GLN A 178 11.81 -8.24 -1.89
N GLN A 179 10.96 -8.13 -2.91
CA GLN A 179 11.41 -8.03 -4.30
C GLN A 179 12.25 -6.77 -4.54
N LEU A 180 11.86 -5.61 -3.99
CA LEU A 180 12.61 -4.37 -4.13
C LEU A 180 13.98 -4.44 -3.46
N LEU A 181 14.08 -5.02 -2.26
CA LEU A 181 15.32 -5.21 -1.52
C LEU A 181 16.28 -6.13 -2.27
N GLN A 182 15.79 -7.27 -2.77
CA GLN A 182 16.57 -8.21 -3.57
C GLN A 182 17.10 -7.57 -4.85
N ARG A 183 16.27 -6.78 -5.54
CA ARG A 183 16.69 -6.03 -6.75
C ARG A 183 17.76 -4.99 -6.44
N SER A 184 17.80 -4.49 -5.22
CA SER A 184 18.86 -3.59 -4.74
C SER A 184 20.12 -4.34 -4.30
N GLY A 185 20.15 -5.68 -4.42
CA GLY A 185 21.31 -6.52 -4.11
C GLY A 185 21.35 -7.03 -2.66
N ALA A 186 20.28 -6.88 -1.90
CA ALA A 186 20.21 -7.40 -0.53
C ALA A 186 19.87 -8.91 -0.50
N HIS A 187 20.32 -9.58 0.54
CA HIS A 187 19.90 -10.94 0.92
C HIS A 187 18.70 -10.82 1.87
N VAL A 188 17.55 -11.35 1.48
CA VAL A 188 16.31 -11.17 2.24
C VAL A 188 15.87 -12.46 2.90
N THR A 189 15.68 -12.43 4.21
CA THR A 189 14.99 -13.44 5.00
C THR A 189 13.59 -12.94 5.32
N VAL A 190 12.57 -13.79 5.14
CA VAL A 190 11.16 -13.42 5.37
C VAL A 190 10.57 -14.26 6.49
N VAL A 191 9.88 -13.61 7.42
CA VAL A 191 9.18 -14.28 8.54
C VAL A 191 7.68 -14.02 8.43
N ASP A 192 6.87 -15.08 8.49
CA ASP A 192 5.41 -14.99 8.57
C ASP A 192 4.84 -16.27 9.19
N ARG A 193 3.77 -16.16 9.97
CA ARG A 193 3.08 -17.31 10.55
C ARG A 193 2.29 -18.13 9.51
N ASN A 194 2.01 -17.54 8.35
CA ASN A 194 1.26 -18.17 7.28
C ASN A 194 2.22 -18.89 6.30
N THR A 195 2.27 -20.22 6.37
CA THR A 195 3.17 -21.04 5.55
C THR A 195 2.91 -20.92 4.04
N ARG A 196 1.67 -20.61 3.61
CA ARG A 196 1.37 -20.38 2.18
C ARG A 196 2.03 -19.10 1.69
N ARG A 197 2.02 -18.04 2.51
CA ARG A 197 2.69 -16.77 2.18
C ARG A 197 4.21 -16.93 2.18
N LEU A 198 4.76 -17.76 3.09
CA LEU A 198 6.18 -18.12 3.07
C LEU A 198 6.58 -18.89 1.82
N ALA A 199 5.72 -19.77 1.32
CA ALA A 199 5.97 -20.46 0.04
C ALA A 199 6.06 -19.45 -1.12
N ILE A 200 5.15 -18.47 -1.19
CA ILE A 200 5.21 -17.38 -2.19
C ILE A 200 6.50 -16.57 -2.03
N ALA A 201 6.91 -16.24 -0.79
CA ALA A 201 8.16 -15.54 -0.55
C ALA A 201 9.38 -16.33 -1.05
N ALA A 202 9.39 -17.65 -0.84
CA ALA A 202 10.44 -18.53 -1.34
C ALA A 202 10.45 -18.59 -2.87
N ASP A 203 9.29 -18.73 -3.51
CA ASP A 203 9.15 -18.75 -4.98
C ASP A 203 9.59 -17.40 -5.59
N LEU A 204 9.38 -16.28 -4.89
CA LEU A 204 9.89 -14.95 -5.24
C LEU A 204 11.38 -14.76 -4.89
N GLY A 205 12.09 -15.82 -4.47
CA GLY A 205 13.53 -15.83 -4.29
C GLY A 205 14.03 -15.36 -2.93
N ALA A 206 13.21 -15.41 -1.86
CA ALA A 206 13.71 -15.17 -0.50
C ALA A 206 14.91 -16.10 -0.19
N GLY A 207 15.98 -15.54 0.37
CA GLY A 207 17.17 -16.31 0.71
C GLY A 207 16.92 -17.33 1.83
N ALA A 208 15.99 -17.01 2.74
CA ALA A 208 15.45 -17.90 3.76
C ALA A 208 14.05 -17.48 4.16
N THR A 209 13.29 -18.43 4.71
CA THR A 209 11.95 -18.17 5.31
C THR A 209 11.86 -18.86 6.66
N ALA A 210 11.16 -18.25 7.62
CA ALA A 210 10.91 -18.82 8.92
C ALA A 210 9.48 -18.50 9.41
N SER A 211 8.93 -19.34 10.28
CA SER A 211 7.58 -19.12 10.81
C SER A 211 7.54 -18.14 11.97
N ASP A 212 8.66 -18.01 12.68
CA ASP A 212 8.84 -17.07 13.79
C ASP A 212 10.28 -16.55 13.80
N THR A 213 10.49 -15.36 14.35
CA THR A 213 11.83 -14.78 14.48
C THR A 213 12.74 -15.60 15.41
N SER A 214 12.18 -16.33 16.37
CA SER A 214 12.93 -17.24 17.25
C SER A 214 13.56 -18.44 16.50
N ASP A 215 13.00 -18.80 15.33
CA ASP A 215 13.56 -19.88 14.49
C ASP A 215 14.90 -19.46 13.84
N LEU A 216 15.21 -18.16 13.83
CA LEU A 216 16.43 -17.61 13.24
C LEU A 216 17.66 -17.75 14.16
N GLY A 217 17.46 -18.15 15.42
CA GLY A 217 18.54 -18.33 16.40
C GLY A 217 19.38 -17.06 16.61
N ASP A 218 20.70 -17.21 16.51
CA ASP A 218 21.65 -16.10 16.69
C ASP A 218 21.92 -15.28 15.42
N GLU A 219 21.14 -15.48 14.35
CA GLU A 219 21.29 -14.71 13.13
C GLU A 219 21.02 -13.23 13.37
N ARG A 220 21.85 -12.37 12.76
CA ARG A 220 21.73 -10.90 12.88
C ARG A 220 21.72 -10.26 11.52
N PHE A 221 20.94 -9.18 11.41
CA PHE A 221 20.63 -8.49 10.16
C PHE A 221 21.17 -7.07 10.15
N ASP A 222 21.56 -6.61 8.98
CA ASP A 222 21.94 -5.22 8.71
C ASP A 222 20.74 -4.28 8.83
N ALA A 223 19.59 -4.77 8.40
CA ALA A 223 18.34 -4.05 8.52
C ALA A 223 17.16 -5.00 8.71
N ALA A 224 16.14 -4.53 9.38
CA ALA A 224 14.87 -5.21 9.54
C ALA A 224 13.70 -4.30 9.15
N VAL A 225 12.67 -4.89 8.57
CA VAL A 225 11.45 -4.18 8.17
C VAL A 225 10.26 -4.88 8.84
N ASP A 226 9.55 -4.16 9.70
CA ASP A 226 8.24 -4.61 10.15
C ASP A 226 7.16 -4.11 9.19
N VAL A 227 6.35 -5.03 8.67
CA VAL A 227 5.19 -4.72 7.82
C VAL A 227 3.87 -5.14 8.46
N THR A 228 3.92 -5.57 9.72
CA THR A 228 2.75 -6.09 10.44
C THR A 228 2.05 -5.04 11.29
N GLY A 229 2.79 -4.05 11.80
CA GLY A 229 2.32 -3.09 12.79
C GLY A 229 2.13 -3.68 14.20
N ALA A 230 2.43 -4.97 14.39
CA ALA A 230 2.27 -5.63 15.70
C ALA A 230 3.45 -5.28 16.61
N PRO A 231 3.22 -4.77 17.85
CA PRO A 231 4.29 -4.37 18.75
C PRO A 231 5.35 -5.44 18.96
N GLN A 232 4.93 -6.70 19.17
CA GLN A 232 5.86 -7.83 19.40
C GLN A 232 6.72 -8.13 18.15
N ALA A 233 6.18 -7.94 16.94
CA ALA A 233 6.94 -8.11 15.71
C ALA A 233 7.97 -6.99 15.52
N ILE A 234 7.62 -5.75 15.87
CA ILE A 234 8.54 -4.60 15.86
C ILE A 234 9.69 -4.82 16.86
N GLU A 235 9.38 -5.29 18.08
CA GLU A 235 10.38 -5.62 19.11
C GLU A 235 11.32 -6.74 18.63
N ALA A 236 10.77 -7.82 18.10
CA ALA A 236 11.55 -8.93 17.57
C ALA A 236 12.43 -8.52 16.36
N ALA A 237 11.90 -7.68 15.47
CA ALA A 237 12.67 -7.10 14.37
C ALA A 237 13.85 -6.25 14.88
N PHE A 238 13.62 -5.40 15.90
CA PHE A 238 14.67 -4.63 16.55
C PHE A 238 15.73 -5.53 17.19
N ASP A 239 15.31 -6.59 17.88
CA ASP A 239 16.21 -7.50 18.56
C ASP A 239 17.07 -8.34 17.62
N SER A 240 16.63 -8.55 16.40
CA SER A 240 17.38 -9.25 15.34
C SER A 240 18.51 -8.41 14.71
N LEU A 241 18.58 -7.10 15.00
CA LEU A 241 19.57 -6.22 14.40
C LEU A 241 20.98 -6.45 14.96
N ARG A 242 21.98 -6.41 14.08
CA ARG A 242 23.39 -6.26 14.47
C ARG A 242 23.72 -4.82 14.89
N ARG A 243 24.93 -4.58 15.37
CA ARG A 243 25.44 -3.22 15.60
C ARG A 243 25.48 -2.43 14.30
N GLY A 244 25.09 -1.16 14.37
CA GLY A 244 24.91 -0.28 13.19
C GLY A 244 23.66 -0.58 12.38
N GLY A 245 22.78 -1.46 12.86
CA GLY A 245 21.60 -1.92 12.14
C GLY A 245 20.51 -0.85 12.03
N ARG A 246 19.55 -1.07 11.10
CA ARG A 246 18.42 -0.18 10.83
C ARG A 246 17.11 -0.93 10.96
N LEU A 247 16.14 -0.34 11.66
CA LEU A 247 14.75 -0.81 11.72
C LEU A 247 13.86 0.12 10.92
N LEU A 248 13.12 -0.41 9.95
CA LEU A 248 12.02 0.28 9.31
C LEU A 248 10.68 -0.14 9.93
N VAL A 249 10.01 0.79 10.59
CA VAL A 249 8.61 0.64 11.00
C VAL A 249 7.75 1.07 9.80
N PHE A 250 7.18 0.10 9.11
CA PHE A 250 6.40 0.27 7.89
C PHE A 250 4.93 -0.12 8.08
N GLY A 251 4.67 -1.17 8.86
CA GLY A 251 3.32 -1.59 9.20
C GLY A 251 2.60 -0.52 10.04
N VAL A 252 1.31 -0.32 9.77
CA VAL A 252 0.47 0.60 10.55
C VAL A 252 0.04 -0.10 11.83
N ALA A 253 0.46 0.44 12.98
CA ALA A 253 0.00 0.02 14.29
C ALA A 253 -1.15 0.92 14.76
N GLU A 254 -1.93 0.45 15.75
CA GLU A 254 -2.88 1.30 16.47
C GLU A 254 -2.14 2.50 17.09
N ASP A 255 -2.77 3.66 17.15
CA ASP A 255 -2.18 4.90 17.68
C ASP A 255 -1.78 4.80 19.16
N THR A 256 -2.49 3.95 19.92
CA THR A 256 -2.22 3.65 21.33
C THR A 256 -1.15 2.59 21.53
N ALA A 257 -0.73 1.87 20.47
CA ALA A 257 0.28 0.82 20.54
C ALA A 257 1.62 1.38 21.08
N ARG A 258 2.32 0.58 21.84
CA ARG A 258 3.64 0.90 22.40
C ARG A 258 4.57 -0.29 22.24
N VAL A 259 5.84 0.00 22.00
CA VAL A 259 6.92 -0.98 21.90
C VAL A 259 7.99 -0.70 22.93
N SER A 260 8.62 -1.75 23.45
CA SER A 260 9.74 -1.67 24.39
C SER A 260 11.05 -1.87 23.64
N LEU A 261 11.77 -0.79 23.38
CA LEU A 261 13.08 -0.82 22.75
C LEU A 261 14.15 -0.42 23.77
N SER A 262 15.29 -1.12 23.79
CA SER A 262 16.40 -0.80 24.70
C SER A 262 17.11 0.50 24.26
N PRO A 263 17.00 1.61 25.02
CA PRO A 263 17.75 2.81 24.70
C PRO A 263 19.25 2.64 24.81
N PHE A 264 19.71 1.68 25.65
CA PHE A 264 21.11 1.33 25.72
C PHE A 264 21.61 0.71 24.40
N ARG A 265 20.83 -0.20 23.80
CA ARG A 265 21.18 -0.77 22.49
C ARG A 265 21.17 0.29 21.39
N VAL A 266 20.15 1.18 21.39
CA VAL A 266 20.11 2.28 20.41
C VAL A 266 21.38 3.11 20.46
N TYR A 267 21.87 3.46 21.67
CA TYR A 267 23.09 4.24 21.87
C TYR A 267 24.37 3.41 21.58
N ASN A 268 24.51 2.25 22.24
CA ASN A 268 25.76 1.48 22.25
C ASN A 268 26.02 0.74 20.92
N ASP A 269 24.95 0.35 20.24
CA ASP A 269 25.01 -0.39 18.98
C ASP A 269 24.73 0.52 17.76
N GLU A 270 24.56 1.84 17.97
CA GLU A 270 24.27 2.84 16.91
C GLU A 270 23.10 2.44 16.00
N ILE A 271 21.99 1.92 16.61
CA ILE A 271 20.83 1.48 15.84
C ILE A 271 20.00 2.70 15.39
N THR A 272 19.59 2.70 14.13
CA THR A 272 18.68 3.69 13.57
C THR A 272 17.26 3.12 13.46
N VAL A 273 16.26 3.85 13.97
CA VAL A 273 14.83 3.54 13.76
C VAL A 273 14.24 4.55 12.78
N VAL A 274 13.63 4.04 11.72
CA VAL A 274 13.09 4.83 10.61
C VAL A 274 11.61 4.53 10.43
N GLY A 275 10.79 5.57 10.26
CA GLY A 275 9.39 5.42 9.83
C GLY A 275 9.21 5.72 8.34
N SER A 276 8.23 5.07 7.72
CA SER A 276 7.79 5.40 6.35
C SER A 276 6.28 5.60 6.34
N MET A 277 5.83 6.70 5.75
CA MET A 277 4.41 7.05 5.67
C MET A 277 4.01 7.24 4.22
N ALA A 278 3.09 6.40 3.75
CA ALA A 278 2.41 6.45 2.46
C ALA A 278 3.33 6.70 1.24
N VAL A 279 2.79 7.36 0.22
CA VAL A 279 3.45 7.65 -1.06
C VAL A 279 4.19 8.97 -1.01
N LEU A 280 5.43 9.02 -1.49
CA LEU A 280 6.15 10.27 -1.72
C LEU A 280 7.05 10.19 -2.96
N HIS A 281 6.63 10.82 -4.07
CA HIS A 281 7.38 10.87 -5.34
C HIS A 281 7.86 9.51 -5.84
N SER A 282 7.10 8.44 -5.56
CA SER A 282 7.44 7.04 -5.85
C SER A 282 6.49 6.40 -6.87
N PHE A 283 5.35 7.06 -7.17
CA PHE A 283 4.29 6.43 -7.96
C PHE A 283 4.73 6.13 -9.40
N GLY A 284 5.37 7.08 -10.09
CA GLY A 284 5.91 6.84 -11.43
C GLY A 284 6.93 5.68 -11.47
N ALA A 285 7.81 5.60 -10.47
CA ALA A 285 8.75 4.46 -10.36
C ALA A 285 8.03 3.13 -10.18
N ALA A 286 6.92 3.09 -9.44
CA ALA A 286 6.11 1.89 -9.26
C ALA A 286 5.43 1.47 -10.58
N VAL A 287 4.91 2.42 -11.38
CA VAL A 287 4.40 2.14 -12.73
C VAL A 287 5.47 1.50 -13.60
N ASP A 288 6.68 2.07 -13.62
CA ASP A 288 7.80 1.55 -14.42
C ASP A 288 8.23 0.15 -13.97
N LEU A 289 8.28 -0.10 -12.67
CA LEU A 289 8.68 -1.39 -12.11
C LEU A 289 7.70 -2.52 -12.48
N ILE A 290 6.39 -2.27 -12.42
CA ILE A 290 5.39 -3.24 -12.86
C ILE A 290 5.40 -3.34 -14.39
N GLY A 291 5.38 -2.21 -15.09
CA GLY A 291 5.32 -2.16 -16.56
C GLY A 291 6.51 -2.83 -17.26
N SER A 292 7.68 -2.82 -16.64
CA SER A 292 8.87 -3.53 -17.14
C SER A 292 8.96 -5.00 -16.72
N GLY A 293 8.04 -5.51 -15.90
CA GLY A 293 8.11 -6.85 -15.31
C GLY A 293 9.22 -7.01 -14.27
N ALA A 294 9.73 -5.88 -13.75
CA ALA A 294 10.76 -5.88 -12.72
C ALA A 294 10.24 -6.36 -11.35
N VAL A 295 8.96 -6.26 -11.11
CA VAL A 295 8.26 -6.80 -9.95
C VAL A 295 7.23 -7.82 -10.43
N GLU A 296 7.29 -9.03 -9.90
CA GLU A 296 6.32 -10.09 -10.19
C GLU A 296 5.04 -9.83 -9.42
N THR A 297 3.94 -9.63 -10.14
CA THR A 297 2.63 -9.29 -9.56
C THR A 297 1.70 -10.49 -9.44
N ALA A 298 1.82 -11.45 -10.36
CA ALA A 298 0.90 -12.58 -10.46
C ALA A 298 0.76 -13.41 -9.16
N PRO A 299 1.85 -13.73 -8.42
CA PRO A 299 1.73 -14.48 -7.16
C PRO A 299 1.03 -13.70 -6.05
N LEU A 300 0.96 -12.37 -6.16
CA LEU A 300 0.33 -11.49 -5.16
C LEU A 300 -1.17 -11.34 -5.40
N LEU A 301 -1.64 -11.38 -6.65
CA LEU A 301 -3.02 -11.12 -7.06
C LEU A 301 -3.89 -12.37 -6.88
N THR A 302 -4.13 -12.76 -5.62
CA THR A 302 -4.76 -14.06 -5.30
C THR A 302 -6.27 -14.10 -5.57
N ASP A 303 -6.98 -12.99 -5.31
CA ASP A 303 -8.44 -12.98 -5.33
C ASP A 303 -8.97 -11.74 -6.05
N ALA A 304 -10.10 -11.92 -6.74
CA ALA A 304 -10.88 -10.83 -7.34
C ALA A 304 -12.36 -11.11 -7.13
N LEU A 305 -13.08 -10.16 -6.58
CA LEU A 305 -14.50 -10.26 -6.28
C LEU A 305 -15.26 -9.10 -6.94
N PRO A 306 -16.52 -9.31 -7.38
CA PRO A 306 -17.35 -8.21 -7.84
C PRO A 306 -17.71 -7.26 -6.68
N LEU A 307 -18.11 -6.04 -7.03
CA LEU A 307 -18.42 -4.97 -6.07
C LEU A 307 -19.49 -5.40 -5.04
N GLU A 308 -20.48 -6.14 -5.46
CA GLU A 308 -21.55 -6.67 -4.60
C GLU A 308 -21.04 -7.56 -3.48
N LYS A 309 -19.85 -8.15 -3.66
CA LYS A 309 -19.18 -8.99 -2.67
C LYS A 309 -18.14 -8.25 -1.84
N PHE A 310 -18.16 -6.93 -1.82
CA PHE A 310 -17.22 -6.14 -1.03
C PHE A 310 -17.22 -6.52 0.48
N PRO A 311 -18.37 -6.79 1.14
CA PRO A 311 -18.35 -7.26 2.53
C PRO A 311 -17.63 -8.61 2.72
N GLU A 312 -17.77 -9.52 1.73
CA GLU A 312 -17.05 -10.81 1.71
C GLU A 312 -15.54 -10.58 1.57
N ALA A 313 -15.14 -9.69 0.67
CA ALA A 313 -13.75 -9.33 0.42
C ALA A 313 -13.08 -8.72 1.66
N LEU A 314 -13.76 -7.84 2.40
CA LEU A 314 -13.27 -7.32 3.70
C LEU A 314 -13.13 -8.44 4.75
N SER A 315 -14.09 -9.38 4.80
CA SER A 315 -14.01 -10.52 5.70
C SER A 315 -12.82 -11.43 5.38
N MET A 316 -12.55 -11.67 4.10
CA MET A 316 -11.37 -12.41 3.65
C MET A 316 -10.07 -11.71 4.07
N MET A 317 -9.98 -10.39 3.90
CA MET A 317 -8.82 -9.61 4.38
C MET A 317 -8.64 -9.73 5.89
N ARG A 318 -9.71 -9.60 6.67
CA ARG A 318 -9.71 -9.71 8.14
C ARG A 318 -9.27 -11.10 8.62
N SER A 319 -9.63 -12.16 7.91
CA SER A 319 -9.21 -13.54 8.23
C SER A 319 -7.78 -13.85 7.80
N GLY A 320 -7.11 -12.95 7.06
CA GLY A 320 -5.78 -13.17 6.49
C GLY A 320 -5.77 -14.14 5.30
N ALA A 321 -6.94 -14.39 4.69
CA ALA A 321 -7.04 -15.18 3.47
C ALA A 321 -6.41 -14.43 2.30
N GLY A 322 -5.73 -15.16 1.42
CA GLY A 322 -5.06 -14.59 0.26
C GLY A 322 -3.85 -13.69 0.58
N VAL A 323 -3.35 -13.01 -0.44
CA VAL A 323 -2.28 -12.00 -0.33
C VAL A 323 -2.84 -10.63 -0.69
N LYS A 324 -3.23 -10.39 -1.96
CA LYS A 324 -3.95 -9.20 -2.40
C LYS A 324 -5.33 -9.59 -2.91
N ILE A 325 -6.33 -9.13 -2.20
CA ILE A 325 -7.73 -9.24 -2.57
C ILE A 325 -8.13 -7.95 -3.28
N GLN A 326 -8.81 -8.06 -4.40
CA GLN A 326 -9.25 -6.91 -5.18
C GLN A 326 -10.75 -6.99 -5.46
N VAL A 327 -11.36 -5.82 -5.58
CA VAL A 327 -12.71 -5.65 -6.10
C VAL A 327 -12.61 -5.20 -7.55
N VAL A 328 -13.35 -5.88 -8.41
CA VAL A 328 -13.50 -5.57 -9.83
C VAL A 328 -14.97 -5.20 -10.06
N PRO A 329 -15.30 -3.90 -10.19
CA PRO A 329 -16.69 -3.46 -10.25
C PRO A 329 -17.45 -3.94 -11.49
N ASP A 330 -16.74 -4.15 -12.62
CA ASP A 330 -17.31 -4.65 -13.88
C ASP A 330 -16.51 -5.89 -14.32
N GLU A 331 -17.12 -7.08 -14.31
CA GLU A 331 -16.49 -8.33 -14.75
C GLU A 331 -16.13 -8.35 -16.25
N ASN A 332 -16.62 -7.38 -17.03
CA ASN A 332 -16.39 -7.25 -18.46
C ASN A 332 -15.45 -6.06 -18.82
N ALA A 333 -14.75 -5.46 -17.84
CA ALA A 333 -13.89 -4.29 -18.05
C ALA A 333 -12.43 -4.62 -18.30
#